data_2b246918232a497ef97e5b00edbd9403
#
_entry.id   2b246918232a497ef97e5b00edbd9403
#
_cell.length_a   1.000
_cell.length_b   1.000
_cell.length_c   1.000
_cell.angle_alpha   90.00
_cell.angle_beta   90.00
_cell.angle_gamma   90.00
#
_symmetry.space_group_name_H-M   'P 1'
#
loop_
_entity.id
_entity.type
_entity.pdbx_description
1 polymer ?
#
loop_
_entity_poly.entity_id
_entity_poly.type
_entity_poly.pdbx_seq_one_letter_code
_entity_poly.pdbx_strand_id
1 'polypeptide(L)' 'MAIHLTPTELGREAGMHRREVIAKCMQLGVPIFQGRIDKTLFLNTLKHDKQSSSTLAKA' A
#
# COMPACT_ATOMS: atom_id res chain seq x y z
N MET A 1 16.83 -1.28 2.03
CA MET A 1 16.40 -1.19 3.42
C MET A 1 14.90 -0.99 3.54
N ALA A 2 14.29 -1.70 4.44
CA ALA A 2 12.85 -1.55 4.64
C ALA A 2 12.57 -0.32 5.51
N ILE A 3 11.63 0.49 5.08
CA ILE A 3 11.19 1.66 5.82
C ILE A 3 9.79 1.38 6.34
N HIS A 4 9.63 1.45 7.65
CA HIS A 4 8.36 1.18 8.29
C HIS A 4 7.72 2.48 8.75
N LEU A 5 6.52 2.74 8.26
CA LEU A 5 5.79 3.96 8.59
C LEU A 5 4.42 3.60 9.18
N THR A 6 3.90 4.50 9.99
CA THR A 6 2.53 4.34 10.48
C THR A 6 1.57 4.59 9.32
N PRO A 7 0.33 4.08 9.40
CA PRO A 7 -0.65 4.33 8.34
C PRO A 7 -0.85 5.80 8.05
N THR A 8 -0.81 6.64 9.07
CA THR A 8 -0.96 8.07 8.90
C THR A 8 0.18 8.66 8.09
N GLU A 9 1.40 8.29 8.43
CA GLU A 9 2.57 8.76 7.70
C GLU A 9 2.58 8.26 6.27
N LEU A 10 2.27 6.99 6.10
CA LEU A 10 2.24 6.38 4.78
C LEU A 10 1.16 7.02 3.92
N GLY A 11 0.02 7.34 4.51
CA GLY A 11 -1.04 8.02 3.80
C GLY A 11 -0.62 9.40 3.30
N ARG A 12 0.13 10.13 4.10
CA ARG A 12 0.66 11.42 3.69
C ARG A 12 1.61 11.29 2.51
N GLU A 13 2.44 10.26 2.56
CA GLU A 13 3.40 10.01 1.48
C GLU A 13 2.69 9.61 0.19
N ALA A 14 1.65 8.81 0.31
CA ALA A 14 0.93 8.28 -0.85
C ALA A 14 -0.27 9.14 -1.28
N GLY A 15 -0.58 10.20 -0.55
CA GLY A 15 -1.73 11.02 -0.85
C GLY A 15 -3.05 10.32 -0.55
N MET A 16 -3.08 9.52 0.50
CA MET A 16 -4.25 8.74 0.89
C MET A 16 -4.60 8.99 2.35
N HIS A 17 -5.85 8.71 2.68
CA HIS A 17 -6.27 8.75 4.07
C HIS A 17 -5.77 7.49 4.80
N ARG A 18 -5.63 7.62 6.12
CA ARG A 18 -5.21 6.51 6.95
C ARG A 18 -6.07 5.27 6.71
N ARG A 19 -7.37 5.47 6.62
CA ARG A 19 -8.31 4.36 6.39
C ARG A 19 -8.03 3.66 5.06
N GLU A 20 -7.74 4.44 4.05
CA GLU A 20 -7.45 3.90 2.74
C GLU A 20 -6.16 3.08 2.74
N VAL A 21 -5.16 3.56 3.47
CA VAL A 21 -3.91 2.82 3.60
C VAL A 21 -4.16 1.45 4.23
N ILE A 22 -4.93 1.43 5.31
CA ILE A 22 -5.24 0.19 6.01
C ILE A 22 -6.05 -0.74 5.10
N ALA A 23 -7.04 -0.21 4.44
CA ALA A 23 -7.88 -1.00 3.53
C ALA A 23 -7.05 -1.58 2.38
N LYS A 24 -6.15 -0.79 1.83
CA LYS A 24 -5.27 -1.26 0.78
C LYS A 24 -4.34 -2.36 1.26
N CYS A 25 -3.81 -2.22 2.47
CA CYS A 25 -2.95 -3.25 3.03
C CYS A 25 -3.69 -4.58 3.15
N MET A 26 -4.93 -4.54 3.59
CA MET A 26 -5.74 -5.74 3.68
C MET A 26 -6.05 -6.33 2.31
N GLN A 27 -6.36 -5.46 1.37
CA GLN A 27 -6.72 -5.86 0.03
C GLN A 27 -5.54 -6.46 -0.73
N LEU A 28 -4.36 -5.85 -0.57
CA LEU A 28 -3.17 -6.27 -1.27
C LEU A 28 -2.36 -7.33 -0.52
N GLY A 29 -2.75 -7.62 0.71
CA GLY A 29 -2.03 -8.59 1.51
C GLY A 29 -0.73 -8.06 2.09
N VAL A 30 -0.61 -6.76 2.24
CA VAL A 30 0.57 -6.14 2.85
C VAL A 30 0.47 -6.27 4.36
N PRO A 31 1.42 -6.92 5.03
CA PRO A 31 1.35 -7.11 6.48
C PRO A 31 1.56 -5.80 7.23
N ILE A 32 0.79 -5.63 8.29
CA ILE A 32 0.96 -4.52 9.22
C ILE A 32 1.59 -5.09 10.48
N PHE A 33 2.80 -4.65 10.77
CA PHE A 33 3.56 -5.17 11.89
C PHE A 33 3.70 -4.10 12.96
N GLN A 34 3.17 -4.38 14.14
CA GLN A 34 3.19 -3.47 15.27
C GLN A 34 2.67 -2.06 14.92
N GLY A 35 1.61 -2.01 14.13
CA GLY A 35 1.01 -0.75 13.72
C GLY A 35 1.82 0.01 12.69
N ARG A 36 2.77 -0.65 12.04
CA ARG A 36 3.60 -0.02 11.01
C ARG A 36 3.59 -0.86 9.75
N ILE A 37 3.73 -0.18 8.64
CA ILE A 37 3.67 -0.78 7.32
C ILE A 37 4.99 -0.57 6.60
N ASP A 38 5.47 -1.61 5.91
CA ASP A 38 6.66 -1.50 5.10
C ASP A 38 6.35 -0.63 3.88
N LYS A 39 6.91 0.57 3.87
CA LYS A 39 6.68 1.54 2.80
C LYS A 39 7.06 0.97 1.44
N THR A 40 8.22 0.37 1.36
CA THR A 40 8.73 -0.17 0.10
C THR A 40 7.79 -1.24 -0.43
N LEU A 41 7.40 -2.16 0.43
CA LEU A 41 6.49 -3.24 0.05
C LEU A 41 5.12 -2.69 -0.35
N PHE A 42 4.61 -1.74 0.40
CA PHE A 42 3.31 -1.13 0.12
C PHE A 42 3.31 -0.46 -1.26
N LEU A 43 4.29 0.39 -1.51
CA LEU A 43 4.38 1.09 -2.78
C LEU A 43 4.59 0.13 -3.95
N ASN A 44 5.41 -0.88 -3.74
CA ASN A 44 5.68 -1.87 -4.75
C ASN A 44 4.42 -2.67 -5.10
N THR A 45 3.71 -3.11 -4.07
CA THR A 45 2.47 -3.87 -4.25
C THR A 45 1.39 -3.01 -4.90
N LEU A 46 1.29 -1.76 -4.49
CA LEU A 46 0.34 -0.82 -5.06
C LEU A 46 0.60 -0.60 -6.55
N LYS A 47 1.87 -0.50 -6.90
CA LYS A 47 2.28 -0.34 -8.28
C LYS A 47 1.90 -1.55 -9.12
N HIS A 48 2.15 -2.74 -8.59
CA HIS A 48 1.78 -3.98 -9.27
C HIS A 48 0.28 -4.11 -9.44
N ASP A 49 -0.46 -3.76 -8.40
CA ASP A 49 -1.92 -3.80 -8.46
C ASP A 49 -2.44 -2.91 -9.58
N LYS A 50 -1.87 -1.71 -9.70
CA LYS A 50 -2.26 -0.78 -10.75
C LYS A 50 -1.99 -1.35 -12.12
N GLN A 51 -0.86 -1.98 -12.31
CA GLN A 51 -0.50 -2.60 -13.57
C GLN A 51 -1.44 -3.74 -13.90
N SER A 52 -1.74 -4.55 -12.91
CA SER A 52 -2.67 -5.66 -13.09
C SER A 52 -4.06 -5.16 -13.49
N SER A 53 -4.52 -4.12 -12.83
CA SER A 53 -5.81 -3.53 -13.15
C SER A 53 -5.85 -3.03 -14.59
N SER A 54 -4.80 -2.37 -15.03
CA SER A 54 -4.72 -1.88 -16.40
C SER A 54 -4.77 -3.03 -17.40
N THR A 55 -4.06 -4.09 -17.12
CA THR A 55 -4.04 -5.27 -17.97
C THR A 55 -5.42 -5.90 -18.07
N LEU A 56 -6.09 -6.04 -16.93
CA LEU A 56 -7.42 -6.61 -16.89
C LEU A 56 -8.42 -5.75 -17.63
N ALA A 57 -8.27 -4.45 -17.53
CA ALA A 57 -9.18 -3.53 -18.22
C ALA A 57 -9.07 -3.67 -19.73
N LYS A 58 -7.93 -4.02 -20.21
CA LYS A 58 -7.72 -4.24 -21.64
C LYS A 58 -8.25 -5.57 -22.11
N ALA A 59 -8.17 -6.52 -21.23
CA ALA A 59 -8.66 -7.84 -21.56
C ALA A 59 -10.16 -7.88 -21.58
#